data_6b95b1bf801c4dec97d8f547a41f4ddc
#
_entry.id   6b95b1bf801c4dec97d8f547a41f4ddc
#
_cell.length_a   1.000
_cell.length_b   1.000
_cell.length_c   1.000
_cell.angle_alpha   90.00
_cell.angle_beta   90.00
_cell.angle_gamma   90.00
#
_symmetry.space_group_name_H-M   'P 1'
#
loop_
_entity.id
_entity.type
_entity.pdbx_description
1 polymer ?
#
loop_
_entity_poly.entity_id
_entity_poly.type
_entity_poly.pdbx_seq_one_letter_code
_entity_poly.pdbx_strand_id
1 'polypeptide(L)'
;MKITTDSFGFHIAFKVPNDQTDRMETFLNTHQSFMKETHHLEGNIEPIVLCYAVLKSPEFNNPLDPASGETGNTLYGITEIYRGPEGCQAHMALGQEREKMFGELVSLTTEYCVSGILGVPVIRSM
;
A
#
# COMPACT_ATOMS: atom_id res chain seq x y z
N MET A 1 -3.88 3.40 -19.31
CA MET A 1 -4.90 2.36 -19.00
C MET A 1 -5.74 2.84 -17.83
N LYS A 2 -6.96 2.33 -17.75
CA LYS A 2 -7.94 2.79 -16.79
C LYS A 2 -8.28 1.70 -15.79
N ILE A 3 -8.56 2.09 -14.55
CA ILE A 3 -9.06 1.16 -13.52
C ILE A 3 -10.50 0.80 -13.87
N THR A 4 -10.79 -0.49 -13.90
CA THR A 4 -12.12 -1.05 -14.17
C THR A 4 -12.44 -2.15 -13.16
N THR A 5 -13.63 -2.75 -13.26
CA THR A 5 -13.99 -3.91 -12.42
C THR A 5 -13.23 -5.18 -12.80
N ASP A 6 -12.45 -5.17 -13.89
CA ASP A 6 -11.52 -6.25 -14.22
C ASP A 6 -10.14 -6.06 -13.56
N SER A 7 -9.90 -4.89 -12.96
CA SER A 7 -8.67 -4.60 -12.24
C SER A 7 -8.69 -5.25 -10.86
N PHE A 8 -7.49 -5.54 -10.34
CA PHE A 8 -7.30 -6.14 -9.02
C PHE A 8 -6.37 -5.26 -8.19
N GLY A 9 -6.53 -5.29 -6.88
CA GLY A 9 -5.71 -4.43 -6.07
C GLY A 9 -5.47 -4.87 -4.65
N PHE A 10 -4.56 -4.11 -4.03
CA PHE A 10 -4.23 -4.20 -2.61
C PHE A 10 -4.57 -2.88 -1.93
N HIS A 11 -4.97 -2.96 -0.68
CA HIS A 11 -5.01 -1.80 0.20
C HIS A 11 -4.62 -2.24 1.60
N ILE A 12 -3.57 -1.64 2.15
CA ILE A 12 -3.10 -1.94 3.50
C ILE A 12 -3.06 -0.64 4.29
N ALA A 13 -3.68 -0.63 5.46
CA ALA A 13 -3.71 0.51 6.34
C ALA A 13 -2.95 0.21 7.64
N PHE A 14 -2.15 1.19 8.07
CA PHE A 14 -1.33 1.11 9.28
C PHE A 14 -1.70 2.24 10.24
N LYS A 15 -1.69 1.92 11.52
CA LYS A 15 -1.78 2.89 12.60
C LYS A 15 -0.46 2.87 13.35
N VAL A 16 0.31 3.93 13.22
CA VAL A 16 1.70 3.99 13.70
C VAL A 16 1.80 5.06 14.79
N PRO A 17 2.34 4.73 15.98
CA PRO A 17 2.61 5.76 17.00
C PRO A 17 3.50 6.86 16.40
N ASN A 18 3.25 8.11 16.79
CA ASN A 18 3.97 9.26 16.20
C ASN A 18 5.49 9.17 16.37
N ASP A 19 5.98 8.48 17.39
CA ASP A 19 7.42 8.30 17.62
C ASP A 19 8.03 7.17 16.76
N GLN A 20 7.23 6.45 15.96
CA GLN A 20 7.66 5.36 15.09
C GLN A 20 7.47 5.67 13.59
N THR A 21 7.08 6.89 13.25
CA THR A 21 6.82 7.25 11.85
C THR A 21 8.07 7.20 10.98
N ASP A 22 9.25 7.48 11.52
CA ASP A 22 10.51 7.40 10.75
C ASP A 22 10.75 5.98 10.21
N ARG A 23 10.47 4.97 11.01
CA ARG A 23 10.58 3.57 10.58
C ARG A 23 9.63 3.26 9.42
N MET A 24 8.39 3.70 9.54
CA MET A 24 7.38 3.51 8.49
C MET A 24 7.78 4.23 7.20
N GLU A 25 8.24 5.47 7.30
CA GLU A 25 8.60 6.25 6.12
C GLU A 25 9.88 5.74 5.46
N THR A 26 10.81 5.20 6.21
CA THR A 26 11.99 4.51 5.65
C THR A 26 11.54 3.29 4.82
N PHE A 27 10.61 2.50 5.34
CA PHE A 27 10.03 1.39 4.59
C PHE A 27 9.35 1.87 3.30
N LEU A 28 8.54 2.93 3.39
CA LEU A 28 7.83 3.47 2.23
C LEU A 28 8.79 3.95 1.14
N ASN A 29 9.92 4.54 1.51
CA ASN A 29 10.95 4.94 0.55
C ASN A 29 11.55 3.72 -0.16
N THR A 30 11.86 2.67 0.58
CA THR A 30 12.39 1.42 0.02
C THR A 30 11.36 0.77 -0.91
N HIS A 31 10.11 0.72 -0.48
CA HIS A 31 9.03 0.14 -1.27
C HIS A 31 8.78 0.93 -2.56
N GLN A 32 8.81 2.25 -2.50
CA GLN A 32 8.66 3.08 -3.70
C GLN A 32 9.79 2.83 -4.70
N SER A 33 11.02 2.71 -4.24
CA SER A 33 12.15 2.38 -5.11
C SER A 33 11.97 1.01 -5.77
N PHE A 34 11.54 0.02 -5.01
CA PHE A 34 11.19 -1.30 -5.53
C PHE A 34 10.11 -1.21 -6.61
N MET A 35 9.04 -0.46 -6.35
CA MET A 35 7.97 -0.28 -7.33
C MET A 35 8.49 0.33 -8.63
N LYS A 36 9.31 1.37 -8.55
CA LYS A 36 9.88 2.03 -9.73
C LYS A 36 10.82 1.12 -10.52
N GLU A 37 11.55 0.25 -9.85
CA GLU A 37 12.51 -0.65 -10.48
C GLU A 37 11.86 -1.85 -11.17
N THR A 38 10.72 -2.30 -10.71
CA THR A 38 10.15 -3.60 -11.10
C THR A 38 8.81 -3.53 -11.80
N HIS A 39 8.07 -2.42 -11.66
CA HIS A 39 6.71 -2.29 -12.21
C HIS A 39 6.71 -1.49 -13.51
N HIS A 40 5.69 -1.77 -14.34
CA HIS A 40 5.47 -1.08 -15.60
C HIS A 40 4.16 -0.31 -15.56
N LEU A 41 4.11 0.82 -16.26
CA LEU A 41 2.90 1.65 -16.34
C LEU A 41 2.03 1.29 -17.53
N GLU A 42 2.61 0.60 -18.51
CA GLU A 42 1.93 0.20 -19.74
C GLU A 42 2.66 -0.98 -20.37
N GLY A 43 2.11 -1.53 -21.46
CA GLY A 43 2.72 -2.63 -22.17
C GLY A 43 2.12 -3.99 -21.80
N ASN A 44 2.92 -5.04 -21.96
CA ASN A 44 2.47 -6.43 -21.78
C ASN A 44 3.29 -7.22 -20.77
N ILE A 45 4.26 -6.58 -20.10
CA ILE A 45 5.10 -7.25 -19.10
C ILE A 45 4.57 -6.91 -17.71
N GLU A 46 4.05 -7.93 -17.03
CA GLU A 46 3.58 -7.76 -15.65
C GLU A 46 4.74 -7.59 -14.66
N PRO A 47 4.56 -6.89 -13.55
CA PRO A 47 3.30 -6.27 -13.11
C PRO A 47 3.06 -4.92 -13.80
N ILE A 48 1.83 -4.71 -14.27
CA ILE A 48 1.39 -3.42 -14.81
C ILE A 48 0.51 -2.76 -13.77
N VAL A 49 1.04 -1.70 -13.18
CA VAL A 49 0.38 -0.98 -12.10
C VAL A 49 -0.36 0.24 -12.67
N LEU A 50 -1.65 0.34 -12.36
CA LEU A 50 -2.51 1.45 -12.78
C LEU A 50 -2.54 2.56 -11.74
N CYS A 51 -2.33 2.20 -10.48
CA CYS A 51 -2.29 3.15 -9.37
C CYS A 51 -1.32 2.64 -8.31
N TYR A 52 -0.42 3.49 -7.88
CA TYR A 52 0.34 3.30 -6.66
C TYR A 52 0.29 4.62 -5.91
N ALA A 53 -0.33 4.62 -4.73
CA ALA A 53 -0.48 5.82 -3.94
C ALA A 53 -0.40 5.49 -2.44
N VAL A 54 0.24 6.38 -1.70
CA VAL A 54 0.30 6.29 -0.25
C VAL A 54 -0.30 7.57 0.32
N LEU A 55 -1.25 7.41 1.22
CA LEU A 55 -1.86 8.51 1.94
C LEU A 55 -1.40 8.49 3.39
N LYS A 56 -1.28 9.67 3.99
CA LYS A 56 -0.85 9.86 5.38
C LYS A 56 -1.72 10.90 6.04
N SER A 57 -2.13 10.64 7.27
CA SER A 57 -2.92 11.59 8.06
C SER A 57 -2.66 11.36 9.55
N PRO A 58 -2.74 12.42 10.40
CA PRO A 58 -2.92 12.18 11.83
C PRO A 58 -4.20 11.36 12.03
N GLU A 59 -4.19 10.51 13.06
CA GLU A 59 -5.44 9.89 13.52
C GLU A 59 -6.19 10.87 14.41
N PHE A 60 -7.49 11.11 14.09
CA PHE A 60 -8.35 11.96 14.90
C PHE A 60 -9.25 11.11 15.79
N ASN A 61 -9.64 11.66 16.96
CA ASN A 61 -10.56 10.99 17.87
C ASN A 61 -11.89 10.65 17.19
N ASN A 62 -12.39 11.55 16.35
CA ASN A 62 -13.49 11.27 15.42
C ASN A 62 -12.90 11.32 14.00
N PRO A 63 -12.92 10.18 13.24
CA PRO A 63 -12.33 10.14 11.91
C PRO A 63 -12.87 11.16 10.90
N LEU A 64 -14.10 11.64 11.10
CA LEU A 64 -14.74 12.60 10.21
C LEU A 64 -14.65 14.05 10.70
N ASP A 65 -14.00 14.29 11.83
CA ASP A 65 -13.90 15.61 12.43
C ASP A 65 -12.48 15.91 12.91
N PRO A 66 -11.67 16.59 12.06
CA PRO A 66 -10.31 16.99 12.46
C PRO A 66 -10.26 17.86 13.71
N ALA A 67 -11.35 18.59 14.03
CA ALA A 67 -11.42 19.42 15.22
C ALA A 67 -11.59 18.60 16.52
N SER A 68 -11.88 17.31 16.42
CA SER A 68 -12.03 16.42 17.59
C SER A 68 -10.71 16.14 18.32
N GLY A 69 -9.57 16.53 17.75
CA GLY A 69 -8.24 16.34 18.32
C GLY A 69 -7.56 15.06 17.84
N GLU A 70 -6.22 15.07 17.94
CA GLU A 70 -5.37 13.98 17.49
C GLU A 70 -5.14 12.98 18.61
N THR A 71 -4.96 11.70 18.25
CA THR A 71 -4.80 10.60 19.22
C THR A 71 -3.35 10.37 19.64
N GLY A 72 -2.37 10.88 18.87
CA GLY A 72 -0.95 10.53 19.03
C GLY A 72 -0.48 9.45 18.08
N ASN A 73 -1.35 8.99 17.18
CA ASN A 73 -1.00 8.05 16.11
C ASN A 73 -1.10 8.71 14.74
N THR A 74 -0.38 8.14 13.78
CA THR A 74 -0.43 8.52 12.37
C THR A 74 -0.99 7.35 11.57
N LEU A 75 -1.88 7.63 10.63
CA LEU A 75 -2.46 6.64 9.73
C LEU A 75 -1.75 6.70 8.38
N TYR A 76 -1.47 5.53 7.83
CA TYR A 76 -0.95 5.36 6.47
C TYR A 76 -1.84 4.39 5.71
N GLY A 77 -2.12 4.70 4.45
CA GLY A 77 -2.82 3.78 3.55
C GLY A 77 -2.02 3.60 2.28
N ILE A 78 -1.68 2.37 1.95
CA ILE A 78 -1.00 2.02 0.70
C ILE A 78 -2.04 1.41 -0.23
N THR A 79 -2.24 2.03 -1.39
CA THR A 79 -3.17 1.53 -2.41
C THR A 79 -2.39 1.18 -3.67
N GLU A 80 -2.60 -0.03 -4.18
CA GLU A 80 -1.99 -0.50 -5.41
C GLU A 80 -3.07 -1.19 -6.24
N ILE A 81 -3.26 -0.72 -7.47
CA ILE A 81 -4.23 -1.30 -8.40
C ILE A 81 -3.48 -1.75 -9.65
N TYR A 82 -3.73 -2.98 -10.05
CA TYR A 82 -3.12 -3.63 -11.20
C TYR A 82 -4.15 -3.89 -12.29
N ARG A 83 -3.68 -4.05 -13.52
CA ARG A 83 -4.54 -4.31 -14.67
C ARG A 83 -5.39 -5.58 -14.48
N GLY A 84 -4.85 -6.60 -13.81
CA GLY A 84 -5.54 -7.85 -13.55
C GLY A 84 -4.86 -8.65 -12.44
N PRO A 85 -5.33 -9.87 -12.15
CA PRO A 85 -4.77 -10.69 -11.07
C PRO A 85 -3.31 -11.08 -11.30
N GLU A 86 -2.87 -11.18 -12.56
CA GLU A 86 -1.48 -11.50 -12.91
C GLU A 86 -0.51 -10.44 -12.38
N GLY A 87 -0.93 -9.18 -12.40
CA GLY A 87 -0.14 -8.08 -11.84
C GLY A 87 0.05 -8.21 -10.33
N CYS A 88 -1.00 -8.57 -9.63
CA CYS A 88 -0.94 -8.81 -8.18
C CYS A 88 0.01 -9.98 -7.86
N GLN A 89 -0.10 -11.07 -8.60
CA GLN A 89 0.76 -12.25 -8.42
C GLN A 89 2.23 -11.91 -8.69
N ALA A 90 2.51 -11.19 -9.77
CA ALA A 90 3.86 -10.77 -10.14
C ALA A 90 4.45 -9.82 -9.08
N HIS A 91 3.65 -8.88 -8.57
CA HIS A 91 4.06 -7.97 -7.51
C HIS A 91 4.49 -8.75 -6.25
N MET A 92 3.66 -9.70 -5.81
CA MET A 92 3.96 -10.50 -4.62
C MET A 92 5.23 -11.33 -4.81
N ALA A 93 5.40 -11.97 -5.96
CA ALA A 93 6.59 -12.78 -6.25
C ALA A 93 7.87 -11.93 -6.22
N LEU A 94 7.84 -10.76 -6.87
CA LEU A 94 8.99 -9.85 -6.90
C LEU A 94 9.29 -9.28 -5.51
N GLY A 95 8.27 -8.95 -4.74
CA GLY A 95 8.44 -8.43 -3.37
C GLY A 95 9.09 -9.46 -2.46
N GLN A 96 8.70 -10.71 -2.55
CA GLN A 96 9.26 -11.79 -1.75
C GLN A 96 10.74 -12.05 -2.06
N GLU A 97 11.21 -11.74 -3.26
CA GLU A 97 12.62 -11.82 -3.62
C GLU A 97 13.47 -10.77 -2.91
N ARG A 98 12.88 -9.66 -2.47
CA ARG A 98 13.52 -8.60 -1.70
C ARG A 98 13.39 -8.91 -0.21
N GLU A 99 14.14 -9.89 0.27
CA GLU A 99 14.00 -10.48 1.62
C GLU A 99 13.99 -9.44 2.75
N LYS A 100 14.89 -8.46 2.69
CA LYS A 100 14.98 -7.43 3.73
C LYS A 100 13.73 -6.54 3.74
N MET A 101 13.30 -6.08 2.57
CA MET A 101 12.10 -5.26 2.43
C MET A 101 10.86 -6.04 2.85
N PHE A 102 10.74 -7.27 2.38
CA PHE A 102 9.59 -8.13 2.71
C PHE A 102 9.54 -8.44 4.21
N GLY A 103 10.69 -8.71 4.83
CA GLY A 103 10.78 -8.92 6.27
C GLY A 103 10.34 -7.70 7.07
N GLU A 104 10.70 -6.50 6.63
CA GLU A 104 10.25 -5.26 7.26
C GLU A 104 8.74 -5.05 7.08
N LEU A 105 8.20 -5.38 5.90
CA LEU A 105 6.76 -5.35 5.67
C LEU A 105 6.02 -6.27 6.65
N VAL A 106 6.49 -7.50 6.81
CA VAL A 106 5.90 -8.47 7.75
C VAL A 106 5.94 -7.93 9.18
N SER A 107 7.06 -7.34 9.58
CA SER A 107 7.25 -6.76 10.91
C SER A 107 6.30 -5.58 11.16
N LEU A 108 6.23 -4.63 10.21
CA LEU A 108 5.33 -3.49 10.31
C LEU A 108 3.86 -3.92 10.30
N THR A 109 3.52 -4.90 9.50
CA THR A 109 2.16 -5.44 9.44
C THR A 109 1.77 -6.08 10.77
N THR A 110 2.67 -6.86 11.36
CA THR A 110 2.43 -7.51 12.65
C THR A 110 2.22 -6.48 13.76
N GLU A 111 2.98 -5.39 13.75
CA GLU A 111 2.93 -4.40 14.82
C GLU A 111 1.83 -3.35 14.62
N TYR A 112 1.57 -2.91 13.38
CA TYR A 112 0.80 -1.69 13.15
C TYR A 112 -0.34 -1.81 12.14
N CYS A 113 -0.51 -2.93 11.46
CA CYS A 113 -1.58 -3.08 10.46
C CYS A 113 -2.95 -3.10 11.13
N VAL A 114 -3.87 -2.28 10.62
CA VAL A 114 -5.26 -2.25 11.10
C VAL A 114 -6.24 -2.77 10.06
N SER A 115 -5.85 -2.86 8.79
CA SER A 115 -6.69 -3.36 7.71
C SER A 115 -5.82 -3.81 6.55
N GLY A 116 -6.14 -4.97 5.98
CA GLY A 116 -5.43 -5.48 4.80
C GLY A 116 -6.42 -6.09 3.81
N ILE A 117 -6.39 -5.57 2.57
CA ILE A 117 -7.15 -6.10 1.44
C ILE A 117 -6.12 -6.53 0.41
N LEU A 118 -6.09 -7.82 0.06
CA LEU A 118 -4.98 -8.40 -0.69
C LEU A 118 -5.44 -9.06 -1.98
N GLY A 119 -5.11 -8.43 -3.12
CA GLY A 119 -5.20 -9.05 -4.43
C GLY A 119 -6.62 -9.44 -4.84
N VAL A 120 -7.58 -8.54 -4.66
CA VAL A 120 -9.01 -8.79 -4.91
C VAL A 120 -9.52 -7.88 -6.03
N PRO A 121 -10.65 -8.26 -6.67
CA PRO A 121 -11.23 -7.43 -7.73
C PRO A 121 -11.68 -6.06 -7.24
N VAL A 122 -11.52 -5.06 -8.11
CA VAL A 122 -12.16 -3.77 -7.95
C VAL A 122 -13.66 -3.96 -8.15
N ILE A 123 -14.49 -3.48 -7.24
CA ILE A 123 -15.95 -3.66 -7.33
C ILE A 123 -16.68 -2.41 -7.83
N ARG A 124 -16.03 -1.25 -7.80
CA ARG A 124 -16.57 0.02 -8.30
C ARG A 124 -15.43 0.87 -8.86
N SER A 125 -15.65 1.49 -10.01
CA SER A 125 -14.70 2.44 -10.61
C SER A 125 -15.46 3.50 -11.39
N MET A 126 -14.77 4.60 -11.74
CA MET A 126 -15.32 5.69 -12.54
C MET A 126 -14.48 5.91 -13.79
#